data_86468aa64f7d3b81f27fa7e4f77aa73b
#
_entry.id   86468aa64f7d3b81f27fa7e4f77aa73b
#
_cell.length_a   1.000
_cell.length_b   1.000
_cell.length_c   1.000
_cell.angle_alpha   90.00
_cell.angle_beta   90.00
_cell.angle_gamma   90.00
#
_symmetry.space_group_name_H-M   'P 1'
#
loop_
_entity.id
_entity.type
_entity.pdbx_description
1 polymer ?
#
loop_
_entity_poly.entity_id
_entity_poly.type
_entity_poly.pdbx_seq_one_letter_code
_entity_poly.pdbx_strand_id
1 'polypeptide(L)'
;AQCLVGSEMCIRDRFTYPFCYTPHPLCVMAAEEVQHYLSKQSDWQEELSQGKMFGVLIVQTEDGSIGYLTAFSGILAGKNIHPYFVPPVYDLLQPQGFFKIEEENISAINRRIRRLEEDKKYIDLLSDLTQTTQSAQDALSIAKIQLKEAKDKRELLRKTGQLDAKEEAELIRESQFQKAEYKRMERSWKDKIASLQVETGNWEKQIQELKAERKVRSAALQQQLFEQFRMLNYRGDVKTLCDIFEQTVHKTPPAGAGECAAPKMLQQAYLHHWKPIA
;
A
#
# COMPACT_ATOMS: atom_id res chain seq x y z
N ALA A 1 12.68 10.92 -33.55
CA ALA A 1 11.29 11.18 -33.97
C ALA A 1 10.96 10.34 -35.21
N GLN A 2 9.77 9.75 -35.27
CA GLN A 2 9.28 9.07 -36.47
C GLN A 2 8.63 10.12 -37.38
N CYS A 3 8.93 10.08 -38.70
CA CYS A 3 8.50 11.10 -39.63
C CYS A 3 7.06 10.86 -40.07
N LEU A 4 6.20 11.88 -39.96
CA LEU A 4 4.85 11.88 -40.48
C LEU A 4 4.87 12.63 -41.82
N VAL A 5 4.60 11.95 -42.95
CA VAL A 5 4.64 12.52 -44.27
C VAL A 5 3.24 13.00 -44.67
N GLY A 6 3.12 14.31 -44.96
CA GLY A 6 2.14 14.89 -45.84
C GLY A 6 0.77 15.24 -45.24
N SER A 7 0.70 16.36 -44.52
CA SER A 7 -0.50 17.22 -44.54
C SER A 7 -0.15 18.62 -44.06
N GLU A 8 -0.58 19.66 -44.78
CA GLU A 8 -0.67 21.05 -44.33
C GLU A 8 -1.74 21.13 -43.20
N MET A 9 -1.51 20.45 -42.08
CA MET A 9 -2.39 20.57 -40.93
C MET A 9 -1.96 21.75 -40.08
N CYS A 10 -2.90 22.60 -39.72
CA CYS A 10 -2.71 23.78 -38.93
C CYS A 10 -2.01 23.43 -37.61
N ILE A 11 -0.73 23.80 -37.45
CA ILE A 11 0.05 23.63 -36.26
C ILE A 11 -0.51 24.57 -35.19
N ARG A 12 -0.77 24.06 -33.98
CA ARG A 12 -1.26 24.87 -32.86
C ARG A 12 -0.16 25.79 -32.34
N ASP A 13 -0.55 27.02 -31.97
CA ASP A 13 0.35 28.01 -31.39
C ASP A 13 0.74 27.68 -29.94
N ARG A 14 -0.09 26.91 -29.25
CA ARG A 14 0.08 26.55 -27.83
C ARG A 14 -0.13 25.09 -27.60
N PHE A 15 0.70 24.53 -26.70
CA PHE A 15 0.52 23.19 -26.17
C PHE A 15 -0.78 23.11 -25.35
N THR A 16 -1.60 22.08 -25.59
CA THR A 16 -2.94 21.97 -24.99
C THR A 16 -2.89 21.23 -23.67
N TYR A 17 -3.73 21.62 -22.70
CA TYR A 17 -3.87 20.94 -21.43
C TYR A 17 -4.42 19.51 -21.63
N PRO A 18 -3.74 18.46 -21.11
CA PRO A 18 -3.97 17.08 -21.56
C PRO A 18 -5.28 16.44 -21.10
N PHE A 19 -5.99 17.03 -20.13
CA PHE A 19 -7.23 16.43 -19.60
C PHE A 19 -8.53 17.03 -20.15
N CYS A 20 -8.45 18.09 -20.93
CA CYS A 20 -9.62 18.80 -21.45
C CYS A 20 -9.38 19.26 -22.89
N TYR A 21 -9.02 18.37 -23.81
CA TYR A 21 -8.70 18.75 -25.17
C TYR A 21 -9.27 17.79 -26.22
N THR A 22 -9.48 18.31 -27.40
CA THR A 22 -9.71 17.50 -28.58
C THR A 22 -8.35 17.11 -29.16
N PRO A 23 -8.05 15.82 -29.38
CA PRO A 23 -6.78 15.38 -29.92
C PRO A 23 -6.49 16.08 -31.27
N HIS A 24 -5.25 16.47 -31.46
CA HIS A 24 -4.82 16.97 -32.76
C HIS A 24 -4.82 15.82 -33.79
N PRO A 25 -5.23 16.01 -35.03
CA PRO A 25 -5.28 14.93 -36.03
C PRO A 25 -3.97 14.17 -36.18
N LEU A 26 -2.81 14.85 -36.09
CA LEU A 26 -1.49 14.21 -36.10
C LEU A 26 -1.29 13.28 -34.87
N CYS A 27 -1.84 13.64 -33.72
CA CYS A 27 -1.80 12.76 -32.54
C CYS A 27 -2.66 11.50 -32.75
N VAL A 28 -3.80 11.62 -33.42
CA VAL A 28 -4.65 10.46 -33.76
C VAL A 28 -3.89 9.51 -34.69
N MET A 29 -3.30 10.02 -35.76
CA MET A 29 -2.49 9.23 -36.71
C MET A 29 -1.32 8.52 -35.99
N ALA A 30 -0.57 9.26 -35.15
CA ALA A 30 0.52 8.68 -34.38
C ALA A 30 0.05 7.61 -33.40
N ALA A 31 -1.11 7.82 -32.74
CA ALA A 31 -1.70 6.84 -31.85
C ALA A 31 -2.14 5.57 -32.59
N GLU A 32 -2.70 5.68 -33.80
CA GLU A 32 -3.05 4.53 -34.65
C GLU A 32 -1.81 3.71 -35.03
N GLU A 33 -0.69 4.37 -35.38
CA GLU A 33 0.57 3.68 -35.64
C GLU A 33 1.09 2.93 -34.42
N VAL A 34 1.04 3.56 -33.23
CA VAL A 34 1.42 2.92 -31.95
C VAL A 34 0.55 1.71 -31.67
N GLN A 35 -0.79 1.84 -31.85
CA GLN A 35 -1.72 0.71 -31.66
C GLN A 35 -1.41 -0.43 -32.64
N HIS A 36 -1.12 -0.11 -33.89
CA HIS A 36 -0.71 -1.11 -34.88
C HIS A 36 0.62 -1.77 -34.51
N TYR A 37 1.59 -1.02 -34.00
CA TYR A 37 2.82 -1.60 -33.50
C TYR A 37 2.56 -2.56 -32.32
N LEU A 38 1.74 -2.14 -31.35
CA LEU A 38 1.39 -2.94 -30.16
C LEU A 38 0.63 -4.22 -30.52
N SER A 39 -0.25 -4.18 -31.50
CA SER A 39 -1.01 -5.36 -31.96
C SER A 39 -0.13 -6.48 -32.51
N LYS A 40 1.07 -6.15 -32.97
CA LYS A 40 2.06 -7.13 -33.49
C LYS A 40 2.93 -7.75 -32.39
N GLN A 41 2.84 -7.25 -31.14
CA GLN A 41 3.66 -7.74 -30.02
C GLN A 41 2.91 -8.86 -29.29
N SER A 42 3.07 -10.09 -29.74
CA SER A 42 2.38 -11.26 -29.15
C SER A 42 2.69 -11.45 -27.65
N ASP A 43 3.93 -11.23 -27.27
CA ASP A 43 4.42 -11.49 -25.91
C ASP A 43 3.93 -10.43 -24.87
N TRP A 44 3.33 -9.33 -25.33
CA TRP A 44 2.85 -8.24 -24.46
C TRP A 44 1.34 -8.27 -24.25
N GLN A 45 0.61 -9.14 -24.94
CA GLN A 45 -0.85 -9.11 -24.99
C GLN A 45 -1.50 -9.30 -23.62
N GLU A 46 -0.93 -10.15 -22.75
CA GLU A 46 -1.42 -10.36 -21.39
C GLU A 46 -1.33 -9.07 -20.57
N GLU A 47 -0.16 -8.40 -20.58
CA GLU A 47 0.04 -7.14 -19.85
C GLU A 47 -0.78 -5.99 -20.45
N LEU A 48 -0.91 -5.92 -21.77
CA LEU A 48 -1.73 -4.94 -22.45
C LEU A 48 -3.22 -5.09 -22.13
N SER A 49 -3.71 -6.31 -21.96
CA SER A 49 -5.11 -6.59 -21.61
C SER A 49 -5.47 -6.13 -20.19
N GLN A 50 -4.48 -6.04 -19.29
CA GLN A 50 -4.66 -5.53 -17.92
C GLN A 50 -4.76 -4.00 -17.87
N GLY A 51 -4.56 -3.32 -18.98
CA GLY A 51 -4.57 -1.87 -19.11
C GLY A 51 -3.18 -1.26 -18.92
N LYS A 52 -2.64 -0.69 -19.99
CA LYS A 52 -1.34 -0.01 -20.02
C LYS A 52 -1.49 1.36 -20.64
N MET A 53 -0.87 2.37 -20.04
CA MET A 53 -0.94 3.74 -20.55
C MET A 53 0.20 4.00 -21.53
N PHE A 54 -0.14 4.45 -22.73
CA PHE A 54 0.77 4.93 -23.75
C PHE A 54 0.50 6.39 -24.04
N GLY A 55 1.50 7.09 -24.59
CA GLY A 55 1.36 8.47 -25.02
C GLY A 55 2.08 8.71 -26.33
N VAL A 56 1.61 9.69 -27.08
CA VAL A 56 2.26 10.24 -28.27
C VAL A 56 2.44 11.74 -28.09
N LEU A 57 3.53 12.30 -28.61
CA LEU A 57 3.85 13.71 -28.59
C LEU A 57 4.34 14.12 -29.98
N ILE A 58 3.59 15.00 -30.64
CA ILE A 58 4.02 15.57 -31.91
C ILE A 58 5.09 16.62 -31.66
N VAL A 59 6.18 16.53 -32.36
CA VAL A 59 7.32 17.43 -32.26
C VAL A 59 7.75 17.98 -33.63
N GLN A 60 8.28 19.20 -33.63
CA GLN A 60 8.99 19.76 -34.75
C GLN A 60 10.47 19.72 -34.46
N THR A 61 11.26 19.14 -35.35
CA THR A 61 12.72 19.06 -35.27
C THR A 61 13.36 20.39 -35.70
N GLU A 62 14.66 20.56 -35.48
CA GLU A 62 15.38 21.79 -35.78
C GLU A 62 15.35 22.13 -37.29
N ASP A 63 15.33 21.13 -38.17
CA ASP A 63 15.23 21.29 -39.62
C ASP A 63 13.80 21.62 -40.10
N GLY A 64 12.83 21.73 -39.15
CA GLY A 64 11.44 22.03 -39.44
C GLY A 64 10.57 20.80 -39.74
N SER A 65 11.13 19.61 -39.80
CA SER A 65 10.39 18.37 -40.04
C SER A 65 9.44 18.06 -38.86
N ILE A 66 8.29 17.48 -39.15
CA ILE A 66 7.32 17.06 -38.15
C ILE A 66 7.40 15.55 -37.95
N GLY A 67 7.51 15.14 -36.69
CA GLY A 67 7.51 13.74 -36.29
C GLY A 67 6.81 13.55 -34.97
N TYR A 68 6.85 12.34 -34.44
CA TYR A 68 6.31 12.06 -33.11
C TYR A 68 7.27 11.26 -32.22
N LEU A 69 7.11 11.44 -30.91
CA LEU A 69 7.69 10.63 -29.87
C LEU A 69 6.57 9.76 -29.26
N THR A 70 6.94 8.58 -28.79
CA THR A 70 6.01 7.72 -28.07
C THR A 70 6.64 7.16 -26.80
N ALA A 71 5.84 6.97 -25.76
CA ALA A 71 6.26 6.43 -24.49
C ALA A 71 5.16 5.57 -23.85
N PHE A 72 5.54 4.73 -22.92
CA PHE A 72 4.64 4.01 -22.01
C PHE A 72 4.93 4.38 -20.57
N SER A 73 3.95 4.20 -19.67
CA SER A 73 4.11 4.45 -18.25
C SER A 73 4.64 3.22 -17.52
N GLY A 74 5.60 3.43 -16.62
CA GLY A 74 6.21 2.37 -15.80
C GLY A 74 7.01 1.35 -16.60
N ILE A 75 6.80 0.06 -16.32
CA ILE A 75 7.50 -1.08 -16.91
C ILE A 75 6.58 -1.77 -17.92
N LEU A 76 7.10 -2.27 -19.03
CA LEU A 76 6.39 -3.03 -20.06
C LEU A 76 7.19 -4.28 -20.39
N ALA A 77 6.56 -5.46 -20.32
CA ALA A 77 7.21 -6.76 -20.53
C ALA A 77 8.50 -6.91 -19.71
N GLY A 78 8.45 -6.51 -18.43
CA GLY A 78 9.58 -6.59 -17.50
C GLY A 78 10.73 -5.60 -17.77
N LYS A 79 10.59 -4.67 -18.72
CA LYS A 79 11.60 -3.69 -19.12
C LYS A 79 11.03 -2.27 -19.11
N ASN A 80 11.88 -1.29 -18.86
CA ASN A 80 11.55 0.14 -18.97
C ASN A 80 12.16 0.80 -20.22
N ILE A 81 12.91 0.05 -21.02
CA ILE A 81 13.53 0.49 -22.28
C ILE A 81 13.12 -0.48 -23.39
N HIS A 82 12.51 0.07 -24.44
CA HIS A 82 12.20 -0.63 -25.68
C HIS A 82 12.53 0.26 -26.88
N PRO A 83 13.08 -0.30 -28.00
CA PRO A 83 13.58 0.50 -29.12
C PRO A 83 12.55 1.43 -29.77
N TYR A 84 11.27 1.08 -29.71
CA TYR A 84 10.17 1.86 -30.31
C TYR A 84 9.78 3.09 -29.46
N PHE A 85 10.11 3.09 -28.18
CA PHE A 85 9.68 4.10 -27.21
C PHE A 85 10.87 4.93 -26.71
N VAL A 86 10.60 6.18 -26.32
CA VAL A 86 11.61 7.00 -25.66
C VAL A 86 12.05 6.37 -24.34
N PRO A 87 13.33 6.53 -23.97
CA PRO A 87 13.84 5.99 -22.70
C PRO A 87 13.21 6.69 -21.49
N PRO A 88 13.24 6.06 -20.31
CA PRO A 88 12.82 6.69 -19.07
C PRO A 88 13.74 7.88 -18.73
N VAL A 89 13.21 8.85 -17.95
CA VAL A 89 14.02 9.96 -17.42
C VAL A 89 15.09 9.45 -16.47
N TYR A 90 14.78 8.44 -15.70
CA TYR A 90 15.71 7.71 -14.86
C TYR A 90 15.46 6.20 -14.97
N ASP A 91 16.53 5.43 -15.15
CA ASP A 91 16.42 3.96 -15.26
C ASP A 91 16.40 3.29 -13.89
N LEU A 92 15.19 2.91 -13.45
CA LEU A 92 14.94 2.20 -12.19
C LEU A 92 15.47 0.75 -12.18
N LEU A 93 15.63 0.17 -13.36
CA LEU A 93 15.96 -1.26 -13.50
C LEU A 93 17.46 -1.52 -13.60
N GLN A 94 18.30 -0.50 -13.34
CA GLN A 94 19.75 -0.68 -13.28
C GLN A 94 20.11 -1.78 -12.26
N PRO A 95 20.83 -2.83 -12.68
CA PRO A 95 21.04 -4.02 -11.84
C PRO A 95 21.71 -3.77 -10.48
N GLN A 96 22.57 -2.74 -10.41
CA GLN A 96 23.26 -2.33 -9.18
C GLN A 96 22.76 -0.97 -8.66
N GLY A 97 21.61 -0.51 -9.16
CA GLY A 97 21.00 0.75 -8.74
C GLY A 97 20.46 0.65 -7.30
N PHE A 98 20.54 1.77 -6.58
CA PHE A 98 20.04 1.85 -5.19
C PHE A 98 18.60 1.38 -5.06
N PHE A 99 17.78 1.64 -6.09
CA PHE A 99 16.36 1.26 -6.08
C PHE A 99 16.19 -0.27 -5.99
N LYS A 100 16.88 -1.02 -6.84
CA LYS A 100 16.83 -2.48 -6.84
C LYS A 100 17.32 -3.09 -5.54
N ILE A 101 18.39 -2.55 -4.98
CA ILE A 101 18.95 -3.01 -3.70
C ILE A 101 17.96 -2.80 -2.57
N GLU A 102 17.39 -1.59 -2.48
CA GLU A 102 16.46 -1.27 -1.38
C GLU A 102 15.09 -1.92 -1.57
N GLU A 103 14.61 -2.10 -2.81
CA GLU A 103 13.40 -2.89 -3.12
C GLU A 103 13.54 -4.33 -2.60
N GLU A 104 14.71 -4.96 -2.79
CA GLU A 104 14.97 -6.31 -2.26
C GLU A 104 14.99 -6.34 -0.73
N ASN A 105 15.59 -5.34 -0.07
CA ASN A 105 15.57 -5.20 1.37
C ASN A 105 14.14 -5.08 1.91
N ILE A 106 13.31 -4.24 1.29
CA ILE A 106 11.89 -4.07 1.63
C ILE A 106 11.12 -5.37 1.39
N SER A 107 11.40 -6.07 0.30
CA SER A 107 10.81 -7.37 -0.03
C SER A 107 11.20 -8.44 1.00
N ALA A 108 12.44 -8.42 1.50
CA ALA A 108 12.88 -9.32 2.57
C ALA A 108 12.12 -9.05 3.89
N ILE A 109 11.89 -7.79 4.23
CA ILE A 109 11.05 -7.42 5.39
C ILE A 109 9.62 -7.93 5.21
N ASN A 110 9.01 -7.74 4.02
CA ASN A 110 7.68 -8.25 3.73
C ASN A 110 7.59 -9.77 3.88
N ARG A 111 8.58 -10.51 3.38
CA ARG A 111 8.64 -11.98 3.55
C ARG A 111 8.75 -12.37 5.03
N ARG A 112 9.50 -11.58 5.83
CA ARG A 112 9.64 -11.83 7.27
C ARG A 112 8.32 -11.57 8.03
N ILE A 113 7.63 -10.47 7.72
CA ILE A 113 6.31 -10.16 8.29
C ILE A 113 5.34 -11.31 8.00
N ARG A 114 5.24 -11.73 6.73
CA ARG A 114 4.34 -12.81 6.33
C ARG A 114 4.65 -14.11 7.07
N ARG A 115 5.92 -14.49 7.21
CA ARG A 115 6.31 -15.68 7.97
C ARG A 115 5.87 -15.61 9.43
N LEU A 116 5.97 -14.44 10.08
CA LEU A 116 5.51 -14.28 11.46
C LEU A 116 3.98 -14.33 11.58
N GLU A 117 3.26 -13.71 10.64
CA GLU A 117 1.79 -13.71 10.61
C GLU A 117 1.21 -15.11 10.29
N GLU A 118 1.91 -15.91 9.48
CA GLU A 118 1.52 -17.27 9.08
C GLU A 118 2.14 -18.35 9.98
N ASP A 119 2.93 -17.98 11.00
CA ASP A 119 3.54 -18.95 11.89
C ASP A 119 2.47 -19.69 12.71
N LYS A 120 2.51 -21.02 12.63
CA LYS A 120 1.52 -21.88 13.30
C LYS A 120 1.43 -21.60 14.79
N LYS A 121 2.58 -21.37 15.45
CA LYS A 121 2.61 -21.09 16.89
C LYS A 121 1.89 -19.80 17.24
N TYR A 122 2.03 -18.75 16.40
CA TYR A 122 1.32 -17.50 16.60
C TYR A 122 -0.19 -17.65 16.38
N ILE A 123 -0.58 -18.37 15.33
CA ILE A 123 -2.00 -18.66 15.02
C ILE A 123 -2.64 -19.47 16.16
N ASP A 124 -1.96 -20.50 16.65
CA ASP A 124 -2.42 -21.32 17.76
C ASP A 124 -2.59 -20.46 19.04
N LEU A 125 -1.62 -19.60 19.37
CA LEU A 125 -1.71 -18.67 20.52
C LEU A 125 -2.90 -17.70 20.42
N LEU A 126 -3.19 -17.15 19.25
CA LEU A 126 -4.37 -16.30 19.03
C LEU A 126 -5.67 -17.06 19.22
N SER A 127 -5.73 -18.29 18.74
CA SER A 127 -6.86 -19.20 18.93
C SER A 127 -7.07 -19.53 20.40
N ASP A 128 -5.98 -19.89 21.09
CA ASP A 128 -6.01 -20.22 22.52
C ASP A 128 -6.43 -19.02 23.37
N LEU A 129 -5.94 -17.82 23.05
CA LEU A 129 -6.37 -16.58 23.73
C LEU A 129 -7.85 -16.32 23.56
N THR A 130 -8.36 -16.48 22.34
CA THR A 130 -9.78 -16.29 22.03
C THR A 130 -10.64 -17.31 22.75
N GLN A 131 -10.29 -18.59 22.69
CA GLN A 131 -11.01 -19.69 23.34
C GLN A 131 -10.97 -19.57 24.86
N THR A 132 -9.80 -19.24 25.43
CA THR A 132 -9.64 -19.07 26.87
C THR A 132 -10.47 -17.88 27.38
N THR A 133 -10.51 -16.79 26.63
CA THR A 133 -11.32 -15.60 26.98
C THR A 133 -12.81 -15.93 26.96
N GLN A 134 -13.28 -16.63 25.95
CA GLN A 134 -14.68 -17.07 25.87
C GLN A 134 -15.03 -18.03 27.01
N SER A 135 -14.19 -19.03 27.25
CA SER A 135 -14.41 -20.01 28.34
C SER A 135 -14.43 -19.33 29.71
N ALA A 136 -13.59 -18.31 29.92
CA ALA A 136 -13.60 -17.52 31.14
C ALA A 136 -14.91 -16.75 31.33
N GLN A 137 -15.41 -16.10 30.27
CA GLN A 137 -16.68 -15.36 30.29
C GLN A 137 -17.83 -16.28 30.63
N ASP A 138 -17.92 -17.44 29.99
CA ASP A 138 -18.98 -18.42 30.21
C ASP A 138 -18.95 -18.98 31.64
N ALA A 139 -17.77 -19.42 32.11
CA ALA A 139 -17.58 -19.96 33.46
C ALA A 139 -17.93 -18.93 34.55
N LEU A 140 -17.48 -17.70 34.42
CA LEU A 140 -17.75 -16.62 35.36
C LEU A 140 -19.24 -16.20 35.34
N SER A 141 -19.87 -16.22 34.18
CA SER A 141 -21.30 -15.95 34.03
C SER A 141 -22.15 -17.00 34.77
N ILE A 142 -21.84 -18.29 34.56
CA ILE A 142 -22.52 -19.40 35.24
C ILE A 142 -22.29 -19.30 36.76
N ALA A 143 -21.07 -19.10 37.21
CA ALA A 143 -20.74 -18.98 38.64
C ALA A 143 -21.44 -17.78 39.30
N LYS A 144 -21.60 -16.66 38.58
CA LYS A 144 -22.34 -15.47 39.05
C LYS A 144 -23.82 -15.74 39.23
N ILE A 145 -24.44 -16.49 38.30
CA ILE A 145 -25.85 -16.94 38.41
C ILE A 145 -26.00 -17.83 39.62
N GLN A 146 -25.13 -18.83 39.78
CA GLN A 146 -25.18 -19.75 40.94
C GLN A 146 -25.01 -19.01 42.28
N LEU A 147 -24.13 -18.03 42.36
CA LEU A 147 -23.98 -17.19 43.55
C LEU A 147 -25.23 -16.40 43.87
N LYS A 148 -25.94 -15.89 42.84
CA LYS A 148 -27.19 -15.16 43.01
C LYS A 148 -28.29 -16.10 43.52
N GLU A 149 -28.47 -17.25 42.88
CA GLU A 149 -29.47 -18.25 43.28
C GLU A 149 -29.22 -18.74 44.73
N ALA A 150 -27.96 -19.02 45.07
CA ALA A 150 -27.62 -19.41 46.44
C ALA A 150 -27.87 -18.28 47.47
N LYS A 151 -27.67 -17.02 47.09
CA LYS A 151 -28.03 -15.86 47.92
C LYS A 151 -29.54 -15.77 48.10
N ASP A 152 -30.30 -15.85 47.02
CA ASP A 152 -31.78 -15.76 47.07
C ASP A 152 -32.36 -16.89 47.91
N LYS A 153 -31.85 -18.12 47.79
CA LYS A 153 -32.21 -19.27 48.62
C LYS A 153 -31.93 -19.01 50.11
N ARG A 154 -30.79 -18.49 50.49
CA ARG A 154 -30.45 -18.14 51.88
C ARG A 154 -31.37 -17.03 52.41
N GLU A 155 -31.73 -16.04 51.60
CA GLU A 155 -32.67 -14.99 52.00
C GLU A 155 -34.06 -15.53 52.21
N LEU A 156 -34.50 -16.49 51.40
CA LEU A 156 -35.78 -17.16 51.59
C LEU A 156 -35.82 -17.95 52.92
N LEU A 157 -34.75 -18.73 53.17
CA LEU A 157 -34.64 -19.49 54.45
C LEU A 157 -34.71 -18.58 55.67
N ARG A 158 -34.06 -17.40 55.62
CA ARG A 158 -34.12 -16.38 56.67
C ARG A 158 -35.50 -15.81 56.90
N LYS A 159 -36.29 -15.69 55.82
CA LYS A 159 -37.65 -15.14 55.88
C LYS A 159 -38.69 -16.15 56.35
N THR A 160 -38.51 -17.43 56.04
CA THR A 160 -39.51 -18.47 56.25
C THR A 160 -39.18 -19.41 57.42
N GLY A 161 -37.94 -19.49 57.89
CA GLY A 161 -37.48 -20.36 58.95
C GLY A 161 -37.16 -19.60 60.23
N GLN A 162 -37.40 -20.24 61.38
CA GLN A 162 -36.79 -19.86 62.67
C GLN A 162 -35.40 -20.48 62.73
N LEU A 163 -34.42 -19.80 62.18
CA LEU A 163 -33.03 -20.26 62.18
C LEU A 163 -32.42 -20.11 63.59
N ASP A 164 -31.75 -21.13 64.05
CA ASP A 164 -30.95 -21.02 65.26
C ASP A 164 -29.58 -20.35 64.98
N ALA A 165 -28.85 -19.99 66.03
CA ALA A 165 -27.54 -19.31 65.90
C ALA A 165 -26.50 -20.15 65.14
N LYS A 166 -26.58 -21.47 65.16
CA LYS A 166 -25.65 -22.38 64.50
C LYS A 166 -25.96 -22.44 62.99
N GLU A 167 -27.20 -22.56 62.64
CA GLU A 167 -27.69 -22.56 61.24
C GLU A 167 -27.36 -21.25 60.56
N GLU A 168 -27.56 -20.10 61.21
CA GLU A 168 -27.20 -18.81 60.65
C GLU A 168 -25.64 -18.70 60.44
N ALA A 169 -24.83 -19.19 61.38
CA ALA A 169 -23.39 -19.22 61.25
C ALA A 169 -22.92 -20.12 60.07
N GLU A 170 -23.62 -21.24 59.83
CA GLU A 170 -23.37 -22.11 58.64
C GLU A 170 -23.68 -21.40 57.32
N LEU A 171 -24.80 -20.73 57.21
CA LEU A 171 -25.21 -19.96 56.00
C LEU A 171 -24.19 -18.82 55.71
N ILE A 172 -23.66 -18.17 56.73
CA ILE A 172 -22.62 -17.15 56.62
C ILE A 172 -21.32 -17.77 56.10
N ARG A 173 -20.87 -18.89 56.68
CA ARG A 173 -19.65 -19.59 56.22
C ARG A 173 -19.78 -20.06 54.79
N GLU A 174 -20.92 -20.62 54.38
CA GLU A 174 -21.20 -21.04 53.02
C GLU A 174 -21.12 -19.85 52.08
N SER A 175 -21.73 -18.71 52.42
CA SER A 175 -21.68 -17.47 51.63
C SER A 175 -20.26 -16.96 51.46
N GLN A 176 -19.47 -16.97 52.52
CA GLN A 176 -18.04 -16.55 52.48
C GLN A 176 -17.21 -17.50 51.60
N PHE A 177 -17.43 -18.81 51.71
CA PHE A 177 -16.74 -19.82 50.94
C PHE A 177 -17.06 -19.66 49.43
N GLN A 178 -18.35 -19.56 49.06
CA GLN A 178 -18.76 -19.40 47.68
C GLN A 178 -18.20 -18.11 47.04
N LYS A 179 -18.18 -17.01 47.77
CA LYS A 179 -17.56 -15.75 47.30
C LYS A 179 -16.04 -15.89 47.15
N ALA A 180 -15.38 -16.63 48.05
CA ALA A 180 -13.95 -16.87 47.93
C ALA A 180 -13.62 -17.74 46.71
N GLU A 181 -14.41 -18.79 46.46
CA GLU A 181 -14.26 -19.67 45.30
C GLU A 181 -14.45 -18.88 43.97
N TYR A 182 -15.45 -18.03 43.91
CA TYR A 182 -15.67 -17.16 42.74
C TYR A 182 -14.44 -16.25 42.47
N LYS A 183 -13.92 -15.62 43.53
CA LYS A 183 -12.71 -14.75 43.41
C LYS A 183 -11.47 -15.53 42.99
N ARG A 184 -11.30 -16.79 43.48
CA ARG A 184 -10.21 -17.65 43.03
C ARG A 184 -10.30 -18.02 41.56
N MET A 185 -11.52 -18.38 41.14
CA MET A 185 -11.82 -18.67 39.71
C MET A 185 -11.53 -17.45 38.83
N GLU A 186 -12.01 -16.27 39.21
CA GLU A 186 -11.79 -15.01 38.48
C GLU A 186 -10.30 -14.70 38.34
N ARG A 187 -9.52 -14.84 39.43
CA ARG A 187 -8.05 -14.65 39.42
C ARG A 187 -7.39 -15.68 38.50
N SER A 188 -7.73 -16.93 38.60
CA SER A 188 -7.13 -18.00 37.79
C SER A 188 -7.33 -17.75 36.28
N TRP A 189 -8.55 -17.35 35.87
CA TRP A 189 -8.83 -17.01 34.48
C TRP A 189 -8.07 -15.76 34.04
N LYS A 190 -8.02 -14.72 34.88
CA LYS A 190 -7.27 -13.50 34.60
C LYS A 190 -5.79 -13.79 34.39
N ASP A 191 -5.19 -14.62 35.23
CA ASP A 191 -3.76 -14.97 35.14
C ASP A 191 -3.48 -15.78 33.86
N LYS A 192 -4.34 -16.71 33.47
CA LYS A 192 -4.23 -17.46 32.21
C LYS A 192 -4.32 -16.55 30.98
N ILE A 193 -5.32 -15.66 30.96
CA ILE A 193 -5.49 -14.71 29.85
C ILE A 193 -4.29 -13.77 29.78
N ALA A 194 -3.80 -13.24 30.91
CA ALA A 194 -2.66 -12.37 30.96
C ALA A 194 -1.37 -13.04 30.43
N SER A 195 -1.15 -14.31 30.75
CA SER A 195 -0.01 -15.07 30.20
C SER A 195 -0.07 -15.17 28.67
N LEU A 196 -1.24 -15.55 28.11
CA LEU A 196 -1.42 -15.63 26.67
C LEU A 196 -1.31 -14.27 26.00
N GLN A 197 -1.82 -13.20 26.63
CA GLN A 197 -1.67 -11.83 26.12
C GLN A 197 -0.20 -11.36 26.07
N VAL A 198 0.61 -11.73 27.02
CA VAL A 198 2.04 -11.44 27.01
C VAL A 198 2.73 -12.17 25.85
N GLU A 199 2.42 -13.45 25.65
CA GLU A 199 3.01 -14.22 24.57
C GLU A 199 2.59 -13.71 23.18
N THR A 200 1.30 -13.49 22.95
CA THR A 200 0.80 -12.91 21.68
C THR A 200 1.32 -11.51 21.46
N GLY A 201 1.37 -10.67 22.50
CA GLY A 201 1.90 -9.31 22.43
C GLY A 201 3.36 -9.24 22.01
N ASN A 202 4.19 -10.23 22.35
CA ASN A 202 5.58 -10.31 21.87
C ASN A 202 5.65 -10.54 20.36
N TRP A 203 4.77 -11.36 19.78
CA TRP A 203 4.67 -11.56 18.33
C TRP A 203 4.16 -10.29 17.62
N GLU A 204 3.09 -9.71 18.14
CA GLU A 204 2.51 -8.48 17.61
C GLU A 204 3.52 -7.34 17.60
N LYS A 205 4.30 -7.18 18.67
CA LYS A 205 5.35 -6.18 18.75
C LYS A 205 6.39 -6.35 17.64
N GLN A 206 6.90 -7.56 17.43
CA GLN A 206 7.86 -7.84 16.37
C GLN A 206 7.28 -7.52 14.97
N ILE A 207 6.02 -7.91 14.72
CA ILE A 207 5.34 -7.63 13.46
C ILE A 207 5.18 -6.11 13.26
N GLN A 208 4.79 -5.38 14.30
CA GLN A 208 4.62 -3.92 14.21
C GLN A 208 5.96 -3.20 14.01
N GLU A 209 7.04 -3.62 14.65
CA GLU A 209 8.39 -3.07 14.45
C GLU A 209 8.83 -3.25 12.99
N LEU A 210 8.65 -4.45 12.42
CA LEU A 210 8.96 -4.70 11.00
C LEU A 210 8.07 -3.89 10.05
N LYS A 211 6.77 -3.73 10.35
CA LYS A 211 5.86 -2.89 9.56
C LYS A 211 6.27 -1.42 9.60
N ALA A 212 6.71 -0.94 10.78
CA ALA A 212 7.23 0.42 10.94
C ALA A 212 8.54 0.62 10.16
N GLU A 213 9.49 -0.31 10.25
CA GLU A 213 10.73 -0.28 9.48
C GLU A 213 10.45 -0.25 7.98
N ARG A 214 9.59 -1.15 7.49
CA ARG A 214 9.18 -1.17 6.08
C ARG A 214 8.62 0.17 5.63
N LYS A 215 7.74 0.78 6.43
CA LYS A 215 7.12 2.09 6.11
C LYS A 215 8.19 3.18 5.97
N VAL A 216 9.13 3.25 6.90
CA VAL A 216 10.22 4.23 6.87
C VAL A 216 11.11 4.03 5.66
N ARG A 217 11.53 2.79 5.38
CA ARG A 217 12.36 2.47 4.22
C ARG A 217 11.67 2.77 2.88
N SER A 218 10.38 2.41 2.77
CA SER A 218 9.61 2.70 1.55
C SER A 218 9.47 4.21 1.30
N ALA A 219 9.24 4.99 2.36
CA ALA A 219 9.17 6.44 2.24
C ALA A 219 10.53 7.06 1.85
N ALA A 220 11.62 6.59 2.45
CA ALA A 220 12.98 7.04 2.12
C ALA A 220 13.36 6.68 0.68
N LEU A 221 13.05 5.45 0.25
CA LEU A 221 13.28 5.02 -1.14
C LEU A 221 12.50 5.89 -2.13
N GLN A 222 11.24 6.18 -1.85
CA GLN A 222 10.41 7.02 -2.70
C GLN A 222 10.96 8.46 -2.78
N GLN A 223 11.37 9.02 -1.65
CA GLN A 223 11.97 10.36 -1.61
C GLN A 223 13.28 10.41 -2.43
N GLN A 224 14.17 9.45 -2.21
CA GLN A 224 15.42 9.34 -2.97
C GLN A 224 15.16 9.17 -4.46
N LEU A 225 14.12 8.42 -4.82
CA LEU A 225 13.71 8.24 -6.20
C LEU A 225 13.26 9.55 -6.85
N PHE A 226 12.43 10.35 -6.18
CA PHE A 226 11.98 11.65 -6.68
C PHE A 226 13.13 12.62 -6.94
N GLU A 227 14.22 12.53 -6.19
CA GLU A 227 15.44 13.31 -6.39
C GLU A 227 16.22 12.90 -7.64
N GLN A 228 16.10 11.64 -8.09
CA GLN A 228 16.73 11.15 -9.32
C GLN A 228 15.98 11.58 -10.58
N PHE A 229 14.69 11.85 -10.49
CA PHE A 229 13.93 12.35 -11.64
C PHE A 229 14.22 13.83 -11.87
N ARG A 230 15.28 14.10 -12.65
CA ARG A 230 15.70 15.43 -13.05
C ARG A 230 15.04 15.81 -14.37
N MET A 231 14.04 16.67 -14.28
CA MET A 231 13.22 17.10 -15.42
C MET A 231 13.80 18.35 -16.06
N LEU A 232 14.04 18.27 -17.37
CA LEU A 232 14.47 19.40 -18.21
C LEU A 232 13.22 20.15 -18.69
N ASN A 233 13.22 21.47 -18.65
CA ASN A 233 12.19 22.31 -19.25
C ASN A 233 12.63 22.89 -20.59
N TYR A 234 11.72 23.59 -21.29
CA TYR A 234 11.98 24.21 -22.59
C TYR A 234 13.05 25.32 -22.59
N ARG A 235 13.42 25.85 -21.40
CA ARG A 235 14.47 26.86 -21.23
C ARG A 235 15.85 26.28 -20.96
N GLY A 236 15.92 24.96 -20.79
CA GLY A 236 17.15 24.28 -20.40
C GLY A 236 17.37 24.19 -18.87
N ASP A 237 16.40 24.65 -18.05
CA ASP A 237 16.50 24.50 -16.60
C ASP A 237 16.17 23.08 -16.20
N VAL A 238 16.90 22.55 -15.23
CA VAL A 238 16.69 21.21 -14.65
C VAL A 238 16.17 21.35 -13.23
N LYS A 239 15.04 20.68 -12.92
CA LYS A 239 14.47 20.58 -11.59
C LYS A 239 14.18 19.13 -11.22
N THR A 240 14.29 18.79 -9.95
CA THR A 240 13.82 17.50 -9.43
C THR A 240 12.30 17.48 -9.36
N LEU A 241 11.69 16.29 -9.24
CA LEU A 241 10.25 16.21 -8.99
C LEU A 241 9.86 16.92 -7.69
N CYS A 242 10.69 16.83 -6.66
CA CYS A 242 10.44 17.52 -5.39
C CYS A 242 10.37 19.03 -5.59
N ASP A 243 11.32 19.63 -6.30
CA ASP A 243 11.37 21.07 -6.59
C ASP A 243 10.13 21.53 -7.38
N ILE A 244 9.66 20.71 -8.33
CA ILE A 244 8.49 21.02 -9.15
C ILE A 244 7.22 20.98 -8.30
N PHE A 245 7.04 19.93 -7.49
CA PHE A 245 5.83 19.74 -6.70
C PHE A 245 5.75 20.65 -5.48
N GLU A 246 6.87 21.08 -4.90
CA GLU A 246 6.89 22.06 -3.82
C GLU A 246 6.15 23.36 -4.18
N GLN A 247 6.17 23.73 -5.46
CA GLN A 247 5.50 24.91 -6.00
C GLN A 247 3.99 24.67 -6.32
N THR A 248 3.49 23.45 -6.13
CA THR A 248 2.09 23.09 -6.39
C THR A 248 1.28 23.01 -5.10
N VAL A 249 -0.05 22.89 -5.23
CA VAL A 249 -0.96 22.66 -4.10
C VAL A 249 -0.70 21.33 -3.39
N HIS A 250 -0.19 20.33 -4.09
CA HIS A 250 0.06 18.99 -3.54
C HIS A 250 1.34 18.87 -2.73
N LYS A 251 2.30 19.80 -2.90
CA LYS A 251 3.61 19.85 -2.21
C LYS A 251 4.50 18.61 -2.38
N THR A 252 3.91 17.44 -2.56
CA THR A 252 4.62 16.16 -2.69
C THR A 252 4.24 15.49 -4.01
N PRO A 253 5.20 14.94 -4.76
CA PRO A 253 4.90 14.15 -5.95
C PRO A 253 4.06 12.91 -5.60
N PRO A 254 3.06 12.56 -6.41
CA PRO A 254 2.39 11.27 -6.26
C PRO A 254 3.34 10.12 -6.63
N ALA A 255 3.08 8.93 -6.09
CA ALA A 255 3.84 7.73 -6.44
C ALA A 255 3.83 7.50 -7.95
N GLY A 256 4.99 7.20 -8.55
CA GLY A 256 5.14 6.99 -9.98
C GLY A 256 5.16 8.26 -10.86
N ALA A 257 5.16 9.46 -10.28
CA ALA A 257 5.09 10.72 -11.03
C ALA A 257 6.16 10.86 -12.13
N GLY A 258 7.38 10.36 -11.92
CA GLY A 258 8.48 10.41 -12.90
C GLY A 258 8.39 9.38 -14.03
N GLU A 259 7.51 8.38 -13.89
CA GLU A 259 7.42 7.24 -14.81
C GLU A 259 6.32 7.38 -15.87
N CYS A 260 5.53 8.44 -15.82
CA CYS A 260 4.46 8.68 -16.79
C CYS A 260 5.02 8.92 -18.20
N ALA A 261 4.21 8.64 -19.22
CA ALA A 261 4.60 8.78 -20.63
C ALA A 261 4.92 10.24 -21.01
N ALA A 262 4.09 11.20 -20.60
CA ALA A 262 4.27 12.61 -20.94
C ALA A 262 5.60 13.22 -20.48
N PRO A 263 6.04 13.07 -19.21
CA PRO A 263 7.36 13.54 -18.78
C PRO A 263 8.52 12.94 -19.59
N LYS A 264 8.46 11.65 -19.92
CA LYS A 264 9.49 10.97 -20.73
C LYS A 264 9.61 11.60 -22.12
N MET A 265 8.49 11.83 -22.78
CA MET A 265 8.48 12.42 -24.13
C MET A 265 8.93 13.88 -24.13
N LEU A 266 8.46 14.69 -23.16
CA LEU A 266 8.89 16.07 -23.01
C LEU A 266 10.40 16.18 -22.72
N GLN A 267 10.90 15.34 -21.82
CA GLN A 267 12.33 15.25 -21.53
C GLN A 267 13.14 14.99 -22.80
N GLN A 268 12.69 14.02 -23.61
CA GLN A 268 13.38 13.65 -24.84
C GLN A 268 13.30 14.75 -25.91
N ALA A 269 12.16 15.42 -26.03
CA ALA A 269 12.00 16.56 -26.94
C ALA A 269 12.96 17.70 -26.57
N TYR A 270 13.04 18.06 -25.31
CA TYR A 270 13.93 19.15 -24.85
C TYR A 270 15.41 18.80 -24.92
N LEU A 271 15.78 17.54 -24.68
CA LEU A 271 17.17 17.08 -24.85
C LEU A 271 17.65 17.21 -26.29
N HIS A 272 16.76 17.06 -27.25
CA HIS A 272 17.07 17.19 -28.69
C HIS A 272 16.68 18.55 -29.26
N HIS A 273 16.35 19.54 -28.43
CA HIS A 273 15.91 20.88 -28.85
C HIS A 273 14.70 20.86 -29.81
N TRP A 274 13.88 19.82 -29.77
CA TRP A 274 12.65 19.72 -30.57
C TRP A 274 11.51 20.47 -29.90
N LYS A 275 10.70 21.13 -30.71
CA LYS A 275 9.55 21.89 -30.25
C LYS A 275 8.33 20.97 -30.10
N PRO A 276 7.77 20.75 -28.89
CA PRO A 276 6.48 20.09 -28.71
C PRO A 276 5.35 20.88 -29.38
N ILE A 277 4.47 20.19 -30.12
CA ILE A 277 3.36 20.80 -30.85
C ILE A 277 2.01 20.35 -30.27
N ALA A 278 1.82 19.02 -30.07
CA ALA A 278 0.56 18.47 -29.61
C ALA A 278 0.74 17.11 -28.94
#